data_4c628b5b8c7cd075b4abb1c15bf08527
#
_entry.id   4c628b5b8c7cd075b4abb1c15bf08527
#
_cell.length_a   1.000
_cell.length_b   1.000
_cell.length_c   1.000
_cell.angle_alpha   90.00
_cell.angle_beta   90.00
_cell.angle_gamma   90.00
#
_symmetry.space_group_name_H-M   'P 1'
#
loop_
_entity.id
_entity.type
_entity.pdbx_description
1 polymer ?
#
loop_
_entity_poly.entity_id
_entity_poly.type
_entity_poly.pdbx_seq_one_letter_code
_entity_poly.pdbx_strand_id
1 'polypeptide(L)'
;LDLGYVAFYAVGAYVYALLASPHFGIHLPFWVILPIGAAIACLFGMLLGAPTLKLRGDYLAIVTLGFGEIIRIFLNNLNAPINVTNGAQGITLIDPIRIGDFSFAETSTLLGLQISGPQKYYFFLVALAIVVIIVNVRLQDSRIGRAWQAIREDEVAAKACGINTRNIKLLAFAMGASFGGI
;
A
#
# COMPACT_ATOMS: atom_id res chain seq x y z
N LEU A 1 -3.75 -14.69 -9.27
CA LEU A 1 -4.12 -14.46 -7.87
C LEU A 1 -2.88 -14.00 -7.13
N ASP A 2 -2.92 -12.84 -6.47
CA ASP A 2 -1.82 -12.33 -5.63
C ASP A 2 -2.23 -12.53 -4.16
N LEU A 3 -1.49 -13.37 -3.45
CA LEU A 3 -1.70 -13.65 -2.02
C LEU A 3 -0.74 -12.86 -1.12
N GLY A 4 0.19 -12.10 -1.71
CA GLY A 4 1.17 -11.29 -1.00
C GLY A 4 0.72 -9.85 -0.69
N TYR A 5 -0.54 -9.50 -0.99
CA TYR A 5 -1.05 -8.12 -0.87
C TYR A 5 -0.85 -7.51 0.53
N VAL A 6 -0.99 -8.32 1.57
CA VAL A 6 -0.80 -7.91 2.98
C VAL A 6 0.62 -7.39 3.24
N ALA A 7 1.64 -7.85 2.48
CA ALA A 7 2.99 -7.35 2.60
C ALA A 7 3.12 -5.86 2.23
N PHE A 8 2.40 -5.43 1.21
CA PHE A 8 2.41 -4.02 0.78
C PHE A 8 1.74 -3.11 1.81
N TYR A 9 0.65 -3.60 2.42
CA TYR A 9 0.04 -2.93 3.56
C TYR A 9 1.03 -2.80 4.73
N ALA A 10 1.74 -3.88 5.08
CA ALA A 10 2.74 -3.85 6.14
C ALA A 10 3.86 -2.84 5.83
N VAL A 11 4.37 -2.81 4.59
CA VAL A 11 5.38 -1.83 4.16
C VAL A 11 4.86 -0.41 4.33
N GLY A 12 3.65 -0.09 3.88
CA GLY A 12 3.04 1.24 4.04
C GLY A 12 2.87 1.62 5.50
N ALA A 13 2.34 0.71 6.33
CA ALA A 13 2.15 0.93 7.77
C ALA A 13 3.47 1.21 8.50
N TYR A 14 4.54 0.47 8.19
CA TYR A 14 5.86 0.73 8.78
C TYR A 14 6.48 2.03 8.29
N VAL A 15 6.32 2.39 7.02
CA VAL A 15 6.75 3.71 6.51
C VAL A 15 6.06 4.83 7.28
N TYR A 16 4.75 4.70 7.51
CA TYR A 16 4.01 5.67 8.31
C TYR A 16 4.54 5.71 9.75
N ALA A 17 4.67 4.55 10.39
CA ALA A 17 5.15 4.46 11.77
C ALA A 17 6.56 5.04 11.94
N LEU A 18 7.47 4.82 10.99
CA LEU A 18 8.83 5.34 11.04
C LEU A 18 8.92 6.85 10.84
N LEU A 19 8.08 7.41 9.97
CA LEU A 19 8.11 8.83 9.61
C LEU A 19 7.21 9.71 10.50
N ALA A 20 6.28 9.09 11.25
CA ALA A 20 5.34 9.77 12.14
C ALA A 20 5.55 9.38 13.60
N SER A 21 6.76 8.97 14.02
CA SER A 21 7.04 8.60 15.40
C SER A 21 8.37 9.15 15.88
N PRO A 22 8.58 9.27 17.19
CA PRO A 22 9.85 9.69 17.77
C PRO A 22 10.98 8.66 17.59
N HIS A 23 10.71 7.49 16.99
CA HIS A 23 11.69 6.42 16.84
C HIS A 23 12.97 6.87 16.11
N PHE A 24 12.83 7.66 15.05
CA PHE A 24 13.94 8.36 14.37
C PHE A 24 13.91 9.87 14.57
N GLY A 25 13.04 10.40 15.43
CA GLY A 25 12.86 11.83 15.62
C GLY A 25 12.29 12.57 14.40
N ILE A 26 11.65 11.84 13.49
CA ILE A 26 11.02 12.39 12.28
C ILE A 26 9.52 12.52 12.56
N HIS A 27 8.98 13.71 12.38
CA HIS A 27 7.56 14.01 12.58
C HIS A 27 7.00 14.64 11.31
N LEU A 28 6.82 13.84 10.24
CA LEU A 28 6.26 14.33 9.00
C LEU A 28 4.71 14.32 9.06
N PRO A 29 4.06 15.28 8.42
CA PRO A 29 2.60 15.30 8.35
C PRO A 29 2.10 14.11 7.50
N PHE A 30 0.95 13.56 7.88
CA PHE A 30 0.30 12.42 7.21
C PHE A 30 0.23 12.58 5.68
N TRP A 31 -0.10 13.78 5.21
CA TRP A 31 -0.28 14.07 3.77
C TRP A 31 1.00 13.91 2.94
N VAL A 32 2.16 14.05 3.58
CA VAL A 32 3.47 13.82 2.94
C VAL A 32 3.84 12.35 3.02
N ILE A 33 3.52 11.69 4.14
CA ILE A 33 3.85 10.28 4.35
C ILE A 33 3.03 9.38 3.43
N LEU A 34 1.76 9.69 3.19
CA LEU A 34 0.86 8.90 2.35
C LEU A 34 1.41 8.66 0.93
N PRO A 35 1.82 9.69 0.14
CA PRO A 35 2.43 9.45 -1.17
C PRO A 35 3.79 8.77 -1.08
N ILE A 36 4.57 8.98 -0.02
CA ILE A 36 5.84 8.29 0.20
C ILE A 36 5.60 6.80 0.45
N GLY A 37 4.64 6.44 1.31
CA GLY A 37 4.24 5.07 1.57
C GLY A 37 3.77 4.36 0.31
N ALA A 38 2.89 5.01 -0.47
CA ALA A 38 2.44 4.52 -1.76
C ALA A 38 3.61 4.30 -2.75
N ALA A 39 4.57 5.23 -2.81
CA ALA A 39 5.73 5.11 -3.70
C ALA A 39 6.67 3.97 -3.27
N ILE A 40 6.92 3.81 -1.98
CA ILE A 40 7.76 2.72 -1.45
C ILE A 40 7.06 1.37 -1.69
N ALA A 41 5.77 1.25 -1.39
CA ALA A 41 5.01 0.03 -1.68
C ALA A 41 4.99 -0.28 -3.18
N CYS A 42 4.86 0.72 -4.04
CA CYS A 42 4.98 0.59 -5.50
C CYS A 42 6.34 -0.01 -5.92
N LEU A 43 7.45 0.45 -5.32
CA LEU A 43 8.78 -0.11 -5.57
C LEU A 43 8.86 -1.59 -5.15
N PHE A 44 8.32 -1.95 -3.99
CA PHE A 44 8.24 -3.36 -3.56
C PHE A 44 7.36 -4.18 -4.50
N GLY A 45 6.25 -3.62 -5.00
CA GLY A 45 5.41 -4.26 -6.00
C GLY A 45 6.15 -4.52 -7.31
N MET A 46 6.97 -3.58 -7.78
CA MET A 46 7.82 -3.79 -8.96
C MET A 46 8.91 -4.83 -8.70
N LEU A 47 9.51 -4.81 -7.52
CA LEU A 47 10.54 -5.78 -7.12
C LEU A 47 9.99 -7.21 -7.11
N LEU A 48 8.80 -7.41 -6.55
CA LEU A 48 8.09 -8.69 -6.59
C LEU A 48 7.63 -9.04 -8.01
N GLY A 49 7.03 -8.09 -8.72
CA GLY A 49 6.47 -8.28 -10.05
C GLY A 49 7.51 -8.71 -11.06
N ALA A 50 8.72 -8.14 -11.04
CA ALA A 50 9.73 -8.39 -12.05
C ALA A 50 10.12 -9.88 -12.20
N PRO A 51 10.45 -10.63 -11.14
CA PRO A 51 10.76 -12.06 -11.25
C PRO A 51 9.50 -12.91 -11.51
N THR A 52 8.33 -12.47 -11.03
CA THR A 52 7.09 -13.26 -11.11
C THR A 52 6.38 -13.17 -12.45
N LEU A 53 6.78 -12.27 -13.35
CA LEU A 53 6.14 -12.07 -14.67
C LEU A 53 6.07 -13.34 -15.54
N LYS A 54 6.97 -14.29 -15.33
CA LYS A 54 7.02 -15.57 -16.08
C LYS A 54 6.17 -16.66 -15.44
N LEU A 55 5.73 -16.47 -14.20
CA LEU A 55 4.95 -17.44 -13.46
C LEU A 55 3.46 -17.32 -13.82
N ARG A 56 2.75 -18.45 -13.82
CA ARG A 56 1.32 -18.52 -14.14
C ARG A 56 0.57 -19.34 -13.10
N GLY A 57 -0.68 -18.99 -12.87
CA GLY A 57 -1.59 -19.77 -12.03
C GLY A 57 -1.08 -19.93 -10.59
N ASP A 58 -1.04 -21.15 -10.11
CA ASP A 58 -0.75 -21.49 -8.71
C ASP A 58 0.70 -21.17 -8.31
N TYR A 59 1.64 -21.25 -9.25
CA TYR A 59 3.04 -20.89 -8.97
C TYR A 59 3.19 -19.41 -8.62
N LEU A 60 2.42 -18.54 -9.26
CA LEU A 60 2.38 -17.12 -8.91
C LEU A 60 1.84 -16.93 -7.49
N ALA A 61 0.74 -17.61 -7.14
CA ALA A 61 0.13 -17.54 -5.82
C ALA A 61 1.09 -17.99 -4.70
N ILE A 62 1.82 -19.09 -4.92
CA ILE A 62 2.80 -19.60 -3.94
C ILE A 62 3.95 -18.60 -3.73
N VAL A 63 4.48 -18.03 -4.82
CA VAL A 63 5.59 -17.08 -4.74
C VAL A 63 5.16 -15.77 -4.07
N THR A 64 3.96 -15.26 -4.36
CA THR A 64 3.45 -14.04 -3.71
C THR A 64 3.16 -14.28 -2.23
N LEU A 65 2.64 -15.44 -1.85
CA LEU A 65 2.47 -15.83 -0.44
C LEU A 65 3.83 -15.91 0.28
N GLY A 66 4.82 -16.58 -0.33
CA GLY A 66 6.18 -16.66 0.21
C GLY A 66 6.83 -15.30 0.38
N PHE A 67 6.61 -14.38 -0.56
CA PHE A 67 7.07 -13.01 -0.43
C PHE A 67 6.43 -12.29 0.76
N GLY A 68 5.13 -12.46 0.95
CA GLY A 68 4.41 -11.92 2.10
C GLY A 68 5.01 -12.38 3.43
N GLU A 69 5.32 -13.67 3.51
CA GLU A 69 5.96 -14.25 4.69
C GLU A 69 7.41 -13.77 4.90
N ILE A 70 8.18 -13.61 3.83
CA ILE A 70 9.54 -13.04 3.90
C ILE A 70 9.48 -11.61 4.44
N ILE A 71 8.59 -10.77 3.94
CA ILE A 71 8.42 -9.38 4.44
C ILE A 71 8.01 -9.39 5.92
N ARG A 72 7.09 -10.26 6.32
CA ARG A 72 6.67 -10.41 7.73
C ARG A 72 7.84 -10.77 8.64
N ILE A 73 8.62 -11.78 8.27
CA ILE A 73 9.79 -12.23 9.04
C ILE A 73 10.83 -11.11 9.08
N PHE A 74 11.08 -10.46 7.95
CA PHE A 74 12.05 -9.36 7.86
C PHE A 74 11.66 -8.20 8.80
N LEU A 75 10.42 -7.73 8.75
CA LEU A 75 9.93 -6.65 9.60
C LEU A 75 9.98 -7.02 11.09
N ASN A 76 9.72 -8.27 11.45
CA ASN A 76 9.78 -8.73 12.85
C ASN A 76 11.20 -8.91 13.39
N ASN A 77 12.22 -8.98 12.53
CA ASN A 77 13.62 -9.22 12.93
C ASN A 77 14.54 -8.02 12.69
N LEU A 78 14.01 -6.89 12.22
CA LEU A 78 14.81 -5.69 11.91
C LEU A 78 15.07 -4.84 13.18
N ASN A 79 15.50 -5.50 14.28
CA ASN A 79 15.84 -4.86 15.55
C ASN A 79 17.34 -4.88 15.86
N ALA A 80 18.15 -5.60 15.05
CA ALA A 80 19.61 -5.65 15.20
C ALA A 80 20.27 -5.73 13.81
N PRO A 81 21.45 -5.11 13.56
CA PRO A 81 22.25 -4.29 14.48
C PRO A 81 21.71 -2.87 14.69
N ILE A 82 20.82 -2.40 13.83
CA ILE A 82 20.13 -1.10 13.95
C ILE A 82 18.67 -1.39 14.20
N ASN A 83 18.12 -0.85 15.29
CA ASN A 83 16.69 -1.01 15.60
C ASN A 83 15.84 -0.15 14.66
N VAL A 84 15.31 -0.75 13.60
CA VAL A 84 14.44 -0.06 12.63
C VAL A 84 12.97 -0.24 12.95
N THR A 85 12.54 -1.48 13.21
CA THR A 85 11.10 -1.80 13.39
C THR A 85 10.71 -2.08 14.83
N ASN A 86 11.66 -2.11 15.75
CA ASN A 86 11.48 -2.58 17.13
C ASN A 86 11.03 -4.06 17.23
N GLY A 87 11.22 -4.79 16.14
CA GLY A 87 10.92 -6.22 16.06
C GLY A 87 9.45 -6.54 16.37
N ALA A 88 9.23 -7.59 17.16
CA ALA A 88 7.88 -8.03 17.56
C ALA A 88 7.14 -7.07 18.49
N GLN A 89 7.82 -6.10 19.12
CA GLN A 89 7.18 -5.11 19.98
C GLN A 89 6.46 -4.02 19.17
N GLY A 90 6.90 -3.78 17.93
CA GLY A 90 6.36 -2.74 17.08
C GLY A 90 6.76 -1.33 17.49
N ILE A 91 6.34 -0.36 16.68
CA ILE A 91 6.58 1.07 16.91
C ILE A 91 5.37 1.65 17.64
N THR A 92 5.62 2.33 18.74
CA THR A 92 4.60 3.00 19.57
C THR A 92 4.73 4.53 19.44
N LEU A 93 3.76 5.26 20.00
CA LEU A 93 3.74 6.74 20.00
C LEU A 93 3.72 7.35 18.59
N ILE A 94 2.90 6.76 17.70
CA ILE A 94 2.72 7.27 16.35
C ILE A 94 1.88 8.56 16.42
N ASP A 95 2.34 9.60 15.73
CA ASP A 95 1.63 10.88 15.69
C ASP A 95 0.24 10.74 15.06
N PRO A 96 -0.79 11.35 15.68
CA PRO A 96 -2.13 11.33 15.12
C PRO A 96 -2.21 12.13 13.81
N ILE A 97 -3.15 11.77 12.95
CA ILE A 97 -3.43 12.54 11.74
C ILE A 97 -3.91 13.93 12.14
N ARG A 98 -3.26 14.96 11.57
CA ARG A 98 -3.61 16.37 11.78
C ARG A 98 -3.84 17.06 10.44
N ILE A 99 -4.82 17.98 10.43
CA ILE A 99 -5.09 18.89 9.31
C ILE A 99 -5.07 20.31 9.89
N GLY A 100 -3.92 21.01 9.78
CA GLY A 100 -3.71 22.26 10.48
C GLY A 100 -3.86 22.07 11.99
N ASP A 101 -4.73 22.84 12.62
CA ASP A 101 -5.01 22.75 14.06
C ASP A 101 -5.99 21.64 14.45
N PHE A 102 -6.58 20.96 13.47
CA PHE A 102 -7.57 19.90 13.71
C PHE A 102 -6.87 18.54 13.90
N SER A 103 -6.94 18.01 15.14
CA SER A 103 -6.41 16.69 15.49
C SER A 103 -7.51 15.62 15.42
N PHE A 104 -7.21 14.49 14.78
CA PHE A 104 -8.12 13.35 14.75
C PHE A 104 -8.14 12.54 16.04
N ALA A 105 -7.11 12.68 16.91
CA ALA A 105 -7.07 11.95 18.18
C ALA A 105 -7.97 12.57 19.25
N GLU A 106 -8.20 13.88 19.21
CA GLU A 106 -8.95 14.61 20.24
C GLU A 106 -10.45 14.56 19.97
N THR A 107 -11.27 14.55 21.03
CA THR A 107 -12.72 14.71 20.92
C THR A 107 -13.03 16.17 20.55
N SER A 108 -13.77 16.40 19.48
CA SER A 108 -14.23 17.74 19.11
C SER A 108 -15.75 17.81 19.07
N THR A 109 -16.29 18.95 19.44
CA THR A 109 -17.72 19.27 19.27
C THR A 109 -17.91 19.89 17.90
N LEU A 110 -18.56 19.19 16.99
CA LEU A 110 -18.97 19.70 15.69
C LEU A 110 -20.51 19.79 15.66
N LEU A 111 -21.06 20.98 15.42
CA LEU A 111 -22.51 21.20 15.36
C LEU A 111 -23.28 20.72 16.62
N GLY A 112 -22.68 20.80 17.80
CA GLY A 112 -23.30 20.36 19.07
C GLY A 112 -23.23 18.86 19.34
N LEU A 113 -22.66 18.05 18.43
CA LEU A 113 -22.40 16.63 18.62
C LEU A 113 -20.94 16.42 19.04
N GLN A 114 -20.72 15.63 20.10
CA GLN A 114 -19.39 15.21 20.52
C GLN A 114 -18.94 14.05 19.64
N ILE A 115 -17.93 14.29 18.79
CA ILE A 115 -17.33 13.28 17.91
C ILE A 115 -16.03 12.82 18.56
N SER A 116 -15.96 11.53 18.92
CA SER A 116 -14.77 10.93 19.49
C SER A 116 -13.67 10.71 18.44
N GLY A 117 -12.41 10.60 18.86
CA GLY A 117 -11.28 10.33 17.97
C GLY A 117 -11.51 9.12 17.06
N PRO A 118 -11.91 7.92 17.57
CA PRO A 118 -12.17 6.75 16.73
C PRO A 118 -13.24 6.96 15.66
N GLN A 119 -14.29 7.76 15.95
CA GLN A 119 -15.33 8.08 14.97
C GLN A 119 -14.78 8.95 13.82
N LYS A 120 -13.87 9.89 14.11
CA LYS A 120 -13.22 10.71 13.08
C LYS A 120 -12.36 9.84 12.17
N TYR A 121 -11.56 8.93 12.74
CA TYR A 121 -10.77 7.97 11.96
C TYR A 121 -11.65 7.08 11.09
N TYR A 122 -12.78 6.61 11.61
CA TYR A 122 -13.72 5.80 10.85
C TYR A 122 -14.23 6.54 9.60
N PHE A 123 -14.74 7.77 9.76
CA PHE A 123 -15.23 8.55 8.63
C PHE A 123 -14.12 8.91 7.64
N PHE A 124 -12.92 9.18 8.15
CA PHE A 124 -11.75 9.44 7.31
C PHE A 124 -11.36 8.22 6.47
N LEU A 125 -11.29 7.04 7.09
CA LEU A 125 -10.97 5.79 6.39
C LEU A 125 -12.05 5.41 5.37
N VAL A 126 -13.32 5.62 5.69
CA VAL A 126 -14.42 5.42 4.73
C VAL A 126 -14.28 6.38 3.54
N ALA A 127 -13.99 7.65 3.77
CA ALA A 127 -13.76 8.61 2.70
C ALA A 127 -12.55 8.21 1.82
N LEU A 128 -11.46 7.78 2.43
CA LEU A 128 -10.28 7.28 1.72
C LEU A 128 -10.62 6.04 0.88
N ALA A 129 -11.37 5.08 1.44
CA ALA A 129 -11.82 3.89 0.72
C ALA A 129 -12.68 4.25 -0.50
N ILE A 130 -13.60 5.22 -0.36
CA ILE A 130 -14.41 5.71 -1.48
C ILE A 130 -13.52 6.30 -2.58
N VAL A 131 -12.51 7.12 -2.22
CA VAL A 131 -11.55 7.68 -3.18
C VAL A 131 -10.80 6.57 -3.92
N VAL A 132 -10.30 5.57 -3.19
CA VAL A 132 -9.61 4.41 -3.78
C VAL A 132 -10.53 3.65 -4.73
N ILE A 133 -11.79 3.42 -4.37
CA ILE A 133 -12.78 2.76 -5.24
C ILE A 133 -12.99 3.58 -6.51
N ILE A 134 -13.21 4.90 -6.41
CA ILE A 134 -13.40 5.77 -7.57
C ILE A 134 -12.19 5.72 -8.50
N VAL A 135 -10.97 5.78 -7.94
CA VAL A 135 -9.75 5.70 -8.72
C VAL A 135 -9.63 4.35 -9.43
N ASN A 136 -9.93 3.24 -8.74
CA ASN A 136 -9.90 1.90 -9.33
C ASN A 136 -10.91 1.74 -10.48
N VAL A 137 -12.15 2.23 -10.31
CA VAL A 137 -13.17 2.19 -11.38
C VAL A 137 -12.71 3.00 -12.59
N ARG A 138 -12.23 4.24 -12.37
CA ARG A 138 -11.68 5.07 -13.45
C ARG A 138 -10.50 4.43 -14.15
N LEU A 139 -9.65 3.76 -13.38
CA LEU A 139 -8.47 3.06 -13.89
C LEU A 139 -8.87 1.87 -14.77
N GLN A 140 -9.89 1.11 -14.37
CA GLN A 140 -10.42 -0.02 -15.13
C GLN A 140 -10.90 0.40 -16.53
N ASP A 141 -11.55 1.56 -16.65
CA ASP A 141 -12.05 2.10 -17.92
C ASP A 141 -10.97 2.84 -18.73
N SER A 142 -9.79 3.01 -18.19
CA SER A 142 -8.67 3.70 -18.83
C SER A 142 -8.02 2.86 -19.96
N ARG A 143 -7.10 3.48 -20.69
CA ARG A 143 -6.28 2.76 -21.70
C ARG A 143 -5.46 1.64 -21.07
N ILE A 144 -4.97 1.85 -19.84
CA ILE A 144 -4.18 0.87 -19.09
C ILE A 144 -5.07 -0.28 -18.64
N GLY A 145 -6.27 0.01 -18.11
CA GLY A 145 -7.23 -1.01 -17.71
C GLY A 145 -7.65 -1.90 -18.86
N ARG A 146 -7.92 -1.32 -20.03
CA ARG A 146 -8.22 -2.11 -21.25
C ARG A 146 -7.05 -2.99 -21.69
N ALA A 147 -5.81 -2.50 -21.54
CA ALA A 147 -4.63 -3.32 -21.83
C ALA A 147 -4.50 -4.51 -20.86
N TRP A 148 -4.82 -4.32 -19.57
CA TRP A 148 -4.86 -5.43 -18.61
C TRP A 148 -5.95 -6.47 -18.96
N GLN A 149 -7.12 -6.00 -19.38
CA GLN A 149 -8.20 -6.91 -19.82
C GLN A 149 -7.77 -7.71 -21.06
N ALA A 150 -7.17 -7.06 -22.06
CA ALA A 150 -6.67 -7.74 -23.26
C ALA A 150 -5.60 -8.80 -22.91
N ILE A 151 -4.67 -8.51 -22.00
CA ILE A 151 -3.65 -9.46 -21.55
C ILE A 151 -4.28 -10.63 -20.78
N ARG A 152 -5.35 -10.38 -20.02
CA ARG A 152 -6.06 -11.40 -19.27
C ARG A 152 -6.78 -12.41 -20.19
N GLU A 153 -7.36 -11.93 -21.30
CA GLU A 153 -8.05 -12.77 -22.29
C GLU A 153 -7.02 -13.60 -23.07
N ASP A 154 -6.07 -12.96 -23.74
CA ASP A 154 -5.00 -13.63 -24.47
C ASP A 154 -3.74 -12.77 -24.52
N GLU A 155 -2.69 -13.23 -23.84
CA GLU A 155 -1.40 -12.53 -23.79
C GLU A 155 -0.69 -12.49 -25.15
N VAL A 156 -0.84 -13.55 -25.98
CA VAL A 156 -0.19 -13.65 -27.29
C VAL A 156 -0.85 -12.70 -28.28
N ALA A 157 -2.19 -12.67 -28.30
CA ALA A 157 -2.96 -11.75 -29.11
C ALA A 157 -2.71 -10.30 -28.72
N ALA A 158 -2.68 -9.98 -27.41
CA ALA A 158 -2.37 -8.65 -26.91
C ALA A 158 -0.99 -8.19 -27.36
N LYS A 159 0.01 -9.06 -27.31
CA LYS A 159 1.37 -8.78 -27.80
C LYS A 159 1.42 -8.55 -29.32
N ALA A 160 0.66 -9.31 -30.09
CA ALA A 160 0.55 -9.13 -31.52
C ALA A 160 -0.11 -7.79 -31.90
N CYS A 161 -1.02 -7.29 -31.05
CA CYS A 161 -1.63 -5.96 -31.17
C CYS A 161 -0.70 -4.82 -30.69
N GLY A 162 0.58 -5.09 -30.40
CA GLY A 162 1.57 -4.07 -30.01
C GLY A 162 1.58 -3.71 -28.51
N ILE A 163 0.85 -4.43 -27.65
CA ILE A 163 0.85 -4.19 -26.21
C ILE A 163 2.15 -4.77 -25.60
N ASN A 164 2.92 -3.92 -24.90
CA ASN A 164 4.07 -4.39 -24.13
C ASN A 164 3.59 -5.08 -22.85
N THR A 165 3.32 -6.41 -22.94
CA THR A 165 2.73 -7.18 -21.87
C THR A 165 3.56 -7.18 -20.58
N ARG A 166 4.91 -7.16 -20.72
CA ARG A 166 5.82 -7.10 -19.57
C ARG A 166 5.61 -5.82 -18.74
N ASN A 167 5.67 -4.67 -19.39
CA ASN A 167 5.56 -3.38 -18.70
C ASN A 167 4.16 -3.17 -18.13
N ILE A 168 3.12 -3.60 -18.83
CA ILE A 168 1.73 -3.48 -18.39
C ILE A 168 1.45 -4.39 -17.19
N LYS A 169 2.00 -5.61 -17.15
CA LYS A 169 1.92 -6.48 -15.97
C LYS A 169 2.68 -5.90 -14.78
N LEU A 170 3.91 -5.39 -15.01
CA LEU A 170 4.70 -4.76 -13.96
C LEU A 170 3.98 -3.54 -13.36
N LEU A 171 3.33 -2.76 -14.22
CA LEU A 171 2.51 -1.62 -13.79
C LEU A 171 1.32 -2.07 -12.93
N ALA A 172 0.70 -3.22 -13.23
CA ALA A 172 -0.38 -3.78 -12.41
C ALA A 172 0.10 -4.10 -10.98
N PHE A 173 1.25 -4.76 -10.85
CA PHE A 173 1.87 -5.02 -9.54
C PHE A 173 2.21 -3.72 -8.80
N ALA A 174 2.82 -2.77 -9.50
CA ALA A 174 3.20 -1.47 -8.94
C ALA A 174 1.99 -0.70 -8.39
N MET A 175 0.93 -0.61 -9.18
CA MET A 175 -0.29 0.11 -8.78
C MET A 175 -1.05 -0.65 -7.69
N GLY A 176 -1.20 -1.97 -7.80
CA GLY A 176 -1.81 -2.78 -6.76
C GLY A 176 -1.08 -2.62 -5.42
N ALA A 177 0.25 -2.68 -5.43
CA ALA A 177 1.07 -2.48 -4.25
C ALA A 177 0.93 -1.06 -3.68
N SER A 178 0.88 -0.02 -4.53
CA SER A 178 0.70 1.36 -4.07
C SER A 178 -0.63 1.57 -3.34
N PHE A 179 -1.72 0.97 -3.82
CA PHE A 179 -3.00 0.98 -3.10
C PHE A 179 -2.96 0.17 -1.80
N GLY A 180 -2.14 -0.88 -1.74
CA GLY A 180 -1.92 -1.64 -0.51
C GLY A 180 -1.11 -0.87 0.54
N GLY A 181 -0.25 0.05 0.10
CA GLY A 181 0.60 0.86 0.98
C GLY A 181 -0.02 2.17 1.48
N ILE A 182 -1.24 2.49 1.04
CA ILE A 182 -2.06 3.62 1.50
C ILE A 182 -2.96 3.18 2.65
#